data_0ca48cf0f8541d44b0681b49c45512a2
#
_entry.id   0ca48cf0f8541d44b0681b49c45512a2
#
_cell.length_a   1.000
_cell.length_b   1.000
_cell.length_c   1.000
_cell.angle_alpha   90.00
_cell.angle_beta   90.00
_cell.angle_gamma   90.00
#
_symmetry.space_group_name_H-M   'P 1'
#
loop_
_entity.id
_entity.type
_entity.pdbx_description
1 polymer ?
#
loop_
_entity_poly.entity_id
_entity_poly.type
_entity_poly.pdbx_seq_one_letter_code
_entity_poly.pdbx_strand_id
1 'polypeptide(L)'
;IRYDITHTTLYRYSKPVSFGEHRVMFRPRDSHDLRVLATDLVCSPEANVRMIQDPHSNSVALVTPRHSAAELKIVCTFRIEHAPGDGAELELSPSALIFPFAYSVEERFDLEHYMRPLHDDPDGVLTHWARQFMRTDGPTGTRDLLLQMNGFIREHFGYAARDEEGTQTPLQTIELGTGTCRDFALLMMEAVRRLGMAARFVSGYLYDPALDPAAAPDKAATLGAGSTHAWLQVYLPGAGWVPFDPTNN
;
A
#
# COMPACT_ATOMS: atom_id res chain seq x y z
N ILE A 1 -12.26 -17.43 -1.63
CA ILE A 1 -12.12 -17.26 -3.09
C ILE A 1 -10.70 -17.64 -3.47
N ARG A 2 -10.51 -18.29 -4.64
CA ARG A 2 -9.19 -18.63 -5.15
C ARG A 2 -8.87 -17.75 -6.35
N TYR A 3 -7.64 -17.20 -6.37
CA TYR A 3 -7.14 -16.36 -7.46
C TYR A 3 -5.85 -16.95 -8.03
N ASP A 4 -5.75 -16.95 -9.35
CA ASP A 4 -4.51 -17.15 -10.10
C ASP A 4 -4.08 -15.79 -10.68
N ILE A 5 -2.91 -15.31 -10.28
CA ILE A 5 -2.43 -13.98 -10.63
C ILE A 5 -1.12 -14.10 -11.40
N THR A 6 -1.04 -13.41 -12.53
CA THR A 6 0.19 -13.28 -13.31
C THR A 6 0.55 -11.81 -13.44
N HIS A 7 1.73 -11.44 -12.96
CA HIS A 7 2.29 -10.11 -13.10
C HIS A 7 3.51 -10.15 -14.02
N THR A 8 3.47 -9.34 -15.09
CA THR A 8 4.58 -9.23 -16.04
C THR A 8 5.15 -7.82 -16.00
N THR A 9 6.44 -7.72 -15.72
CA THR A 9 7.23 -6.50 -15.88
C THR A 9 8.13 -6.63 -17.08
N LEU A 10 8.09 -5.66 -17.98
CA LEU A 10 8.83 -5.68 -19.24
C LEU A 10 9.55 -4.34 -19.44
N TYR A 11 10.89 -4.41 -19.50
CA TYR A 11 11.75 -3.27 -19.84
C TYR A 11 12.33 -3.50 -21.23
N ARG A 12 12.23 -2.48 -22.09
CA ARG A 12 12.80 -2.46 -23.44
C ARG A 12 13.80 -1.35 -23.58
N TYR A 13 14.93 -1.67 -24.20
CA TYR A 13 16.04 -0.77 -24.42
C TYR A 13 16.35 -0.69 -25.92
N SER A 14 16.84 0.44 -26.40
CA SER A 14 17.21 0.63 -27.81
C SER A 14 18.41 -0.23 -28.25
N LYS A 15 19.21 -0.71 -27.30
CA LYS A 15 20.38 -1.58 -27.50
C LYS A 15 20.55 -2.51 -26.29
N PRO A 16 21.31 -3.63 -26.44
CA PRO A 16 21.63 -4.47 -25.30
C PRO A 16 22.35 -3.69 -24.20
N VAL A 17 21.87 -3.87 -22.95
CA VAL A 17 22.42 -3.29 -21.72
C VAL A 17 22.77 -4.41 -20.74
N SER A 18 23.72 -4.15 -19.85
CA SER A 18 23.98 -5.00 -18.70
C SER A 18 23.01 -4.64 -17.58
N PHE A 19 22.54 -5.65 -16.86
CA PHE A 19 21.58 -5.47 -15.77
C PHE A 19 22.25 -5.57 -14.41
N GLY A 20 21.87 -4.69 -13.49
CA GLY A 20 22.18 -4.83 -12.08
C GLY A 20 21.26 -5.81 -11.36
N GLU A 21 21.40 -5.91 -10.03
CA GLU A 21 20.49 -6.67 -9.19
C GLU A 21 19.14 -5.94 -9.06
N HIS A 22 18.05 -6.66 -9.31
CA HIS A 22 16.69 -6.18 -9.15
C HIS A 22 16.06 -6.76 -7.87
N ARG A 23 15.37 -5.92 -7.10
CA ARG A 23 14.59 -6.35 -5.94
C ARG A 23 13.14 -6.50 -6.35
N VAL A 24 12.63 -7.71 -6.29
CA VAL A 24 11.26 -8.04 -6.70
C VAL A 24 10.47 -8.55 -5.50
N MET A 25 9.42 -7.84 -5.13
CA MET A 25 8.50 -8.19 -4.04
C MET A 25 7.15 -8.56 -4.64
N PHE A 26 6.99 -9.80 -5.07
CA PHE A 26 5.79 -10.28 -5.73
C PHE A 26 4.97 -11.26 -4.89
N ARG A 27 5.64 -11.97 -3.98
CA ARG A 27 4.99 -12.98 -3.16
C ARG A 27 4.15 -12.33 -2.06
N PRO A 28 2.81 -12.55 -2.03
CA PRO A 28 1.98 -12.10 -0.91
C PRO A 28 2.41 -12.77 0.40
N ARG A 29 2.07 -12.16 1.53
CA ARG A 29 2.22 -12.79 2.84
C ARG A 29 1.05 -13.72 3.12
N ASP A 30 1.34 -14.87 3.73
CA ASP A 30 0.30 -15.68 4.36
C ASP A 30 -0.24 -14.94 5.61
N SER A 31 -1.55 -15.03 5.82
CA SER A 31 -2.25 -14.46 6.96
C SER A 31 -3.45 -15.35 7.33
N HIS A 32 -4.23 -14.95 8.33
CA HIS A 32 -5.44 -15.70 8.70
C HIS A 32 -6.52 -15.70 7.61
N ASP A 33 -6.51 -14.69 6.74
CA ASP A 33 -7.47 -14.48 5.65
C ASP A 33 -6.89 -14.74 4.25
N LEU A 34 -5.55 -14.93 4.12
CA LEU A 34 -4.89 -15.16 2.85
C LEU A 34 -3.86 -16.28 2.93
N ARG A 35 -4.05 -17.32 2.11
CA ARG A 35 -3.12 -18.44 1.99
C ARG A 35 -2.45 -18.46 0.61
N VAL A 36 -1.12 -18.52 0.58
CA VAL A 36 -0.35 -18.66 -0.66
C VAL A 36 -0.19 -20.15 -0.99
N LEU A 37 -0.79 -20.60 -2.09
CA LEU A 37 -0.78 -22.01 -2.52
C LEU A 37 0.41 -22.34 -3.41
N ALA A 38 0.81 -21.41 -4.30
CA ALA A 38 1.95 -21.58 -5.20
C ALA A 38 2.50 -20.22 -5.60
N THR A 39 3.81 -20.17 -5.90
CA THR A 39 4.47 -18.99 -6.47
C THR A 39 5.56 -19.45 -7.44
N ASP A 40 5.73 -18.71 -8.53
CA ASP A 40 6.80 -18.91 -9.49
C ASP A 40 7.32 -17.57 -10.00
N LEU A 41 8.61 -17.52 -10.38
CA LEU A 41 9.27 -16.36 -10.93
C LEU A 41 10.17 -16.76 -12.08
N VAL A 42 9.86 -16.28 -13.27
CA VAL A 42 10.60 -16.52 -14.50
C VAL A 42 11.20 -15.23 -15.04
N CYS A 43 12.48 -15.26 -15.39
CA CYS A 43 13.20 -14.12 -15.94
C CYS A 43 13.76 -14.43 -17.33
N SER A 44 13.71 -13.45 -18.22
CA SER A 44 14.40 -13.47 -19.52
C SER A 44 15.11 -12.12 -19.72
N PRO A 45 16.46 -12.11 -19.91
CA PRO A 45 17.36 -13.26 -19.94
C PRO A 45 17.40 -14.03 -18.62
N GLU A 46 17.93 -15.27 -18.68
CA GLU A 46 18.09 -16.13 -17.49
C GLU A 46 18.82 -15.37 -16.38
N ALA A 47 18.35 -15.52 -15.14
CA ALA A 47 18.85 -14.80 -13.98
C ALA A 47 19.21 -15.73 -12.82
N ASN A 48 20.16 -15.30 -12.00
CA ASN A 48 20.32 -15.85 -10.66
C ASN A 48 19.25 -15.22 -9.76
N VAL A 49 18.52 -16.06 -9.04
CA VAL A 49 17.48 -15.62 -8.11
C VAL A 49 17.83 -16.09 -6.70
N ARG A 50 17.88 -15.16 -5.77
CA ARG A 50 18.07 -15.44 -4.35
C ARG A 50 16.93 -14.84 -3.54
N MET A 51 16.27 -15.67 -2.74
CA MET A 51 15.19 -15.22 -1.86
C MET A 51 15.76 -14.79 -0.51
N ILE A 52 15.29 -13.65 -0.02
CA ILE A 52 15.56 -13.16 1.33
C ILE A 52 14.26 -12.71 2.00
N GLN A 53 14.30 -12.56 3.30
CA GLN A 53 13.23 -11.89 4.06
C GLN A 53 13.77 -10.55 4.55
N ASP A 54 13.03 -9.47 4.29
CA ASP A 54 13.42 -8.13 4.72
C ASP A 54 13.01 -7.86 6.19
N PRO A 55 13.41 -6.72 6.80
CA PRO A 55 13.02 -6.37 8.18
C PRO A 55 11.52 -6.28 8.42
N HIS A 56 10.73 -6.10 7.36
CA HIS A 56 9.27 -6.06 7.42
C HIS A 56 8.63 -7.43 7.18
N SER A 57 9.43 -8.51 7.12
CA SER A 57 8.99 -9.87 6.79
C SER A 57 8.44 -10.05 5.38
N ASN A 58 8.78 -9.16 4.45
CA ASN A 58 8.46 -9.36 3.04
C ASN A 58 9.39 -10.41 2.43
N SER A 59 8.84 -11.29 1.60
CA SER A 59 9.65 -12.14 0.72
C SER A 59 10.18 -11.31 -0.45
N VAL A 60 11.48 -11.17 -0.56
CA VAL A 60 12.16 -10.38 -1.59
C VAL A 60 12.99 -11.32 -2.46
N ALA A 61 12.74 -11.33 -3.76
CA ALA A 61 13.60 -11.97 -4.74
C ALA A 61 14.67 -10.97 -5.20
N LEU A 62 15.93 -11.30 -5.01
CA LEU A 62 17.09 -10.61 -5.57
C LEU A 62 17.41 -11.30 -6.90
N VAL A 63 17.14 -10.59 -8.00
CA VAL A 63 17.21 -11.10 -9.37
C VAL A 63 18.37 -10.44 -10.08
N THR A 64 19.37 -11.24 -10.47
CA THR A 64 20.54 -10.76 -11.23
C THR A 64 20.58 -11.46 -12.58
N PRO A 65 20.17 -10.80 -13.69
CA PRO A 65 20.27 -11.38 -15.03
C PRO A 65 21.73 -11.69 -15.39
N ARG A 66 21.93 -12.84 -16.04
CA ARG A 66 23.30 -13.35 -16.35
C ARG A 66 23.91 -12.75 -17.60
N HIS A 67 23.07 -12.21 -18.48
CA HIS A 67 23.50 -11.75 -19.80
C HIS A 67 22.92 -10.38 -20.13
N SER A 68 23.68 -9.59 -20.90
CA SER A 68 23.17 -8.34 -21.48
C SER A 68 22.10 -8.66 -22.52
N ALA A 69 21.04 -7.84 -22.55
CA ALA A 69 19.96 -7.96 -23.53
C ALA A 69 19.30 -6.59 -23.79
N ALA A 70 18.59 -6.48 -24.91
CA ALA A 70 17.77 -5.31 -25.20
C ALA A 70 16.36 -5.38 -24.55
N GLU A 71 16.06 -6.48 -23.90
CA GLU A 71 14.80 -6.67 -23.18
C GLU A 71 15.06 -7.41 -21.86
N LEU A 72 14.41 -6.95 -20.78
CA LEU A 72 14.32 -7.69 -19.53
C LEU A 72 12.85 -7.93 -19.24
N LYS A 73 12.46 -9.19 -19.16
CA LYS A 73 11.11 -9.63 -18.80
C LYS A 73 11.15 -10.42 -17.50
N ILE A 74 10.33 -10.00 -16.53
CA ILE A 74 10.15 -10.69 -15.25
C ILE A 74 8.66 -11.07 -15.16
N VAL A 75 8.38 -12.35 -15.06
CA VAL A 75 7.01 -12.88 -14.90
C VAL A 75 6.91 -13.54 -13.55
N CYS A 76 6.00 -13.02 -12.73
CA CYS A 76 5.65 -13.56 -11.43
C CYS A 76 4.25 -14.16 -11.50
N THR A 77 4.12 -15.44 -11.15
CA THR A 77 2.83 -16.09 -11.02
C THR A 77 2.61 -16.56 -9.59
N PHE A 78 1.40 -16.42 -9.10
CA PHE A 78 1.04 -16.95 -7.79
C PHE A 78 -0.43 -17.29 -7.71
N ARG A 79 -0.71 -18.35 -6.96
CA ARG A 79 -2.05 -18.81 -6.63
C ARG A 79 -2.28 -18.58 -5.16
N ILE A 80 -3.39 -17.93 -4.85
CA ILE A 80 -3.80 -17.64 -3.47
C ILE A 80 -5.22 -18.12 -3.22
N GLU A 81 -5.50 -18.39 -1.97
CA GLU A 81 -6.85 -18.55 -1.44
C GLU A 81 -7.09 -17.42 -0.44
N HIS A 82 -8.08 -16.60 -0.71
CA HIS A 82 -8.44 -15.45 0.11
C HIS A 82 -9.85 -15.65 0.66
N ALA A 83 -9.97 -15.58 1.96
CA ALA A 83 -11.20 -15.61 2.70
C ALA A 83 -11.35 -14.26 3.43
N PRO A 84 -11.87 -13.22 2.73
CA PRO A 84 -12.07 -11.93 3.38
C PRO A 84 -12.98 -12.14 4.59
N GLY A 85 -12.64 -11.47 5.68
CA GLY A 85 -13.47 -11.47 6.89
C GLY A 85 -14.90 -10.99 6.57
N ASP A 86 -15.86 -11.41 7.35
CA ASP A 86 -17.30 -11.11 7.16
C ASP A 86 -17.65 -9.63 7.34
N GLY A 87 -16.69 -8.71 7.28
CA GLY A 87 -16.88 -7.28 7.52
C GLY A 87 -17.26 -6.99 9.00
N ALA A 88 -16.80 -7.86 9.91
CA ALA A 88 -16.99 -7.67 11.34
C ALA A 88 -16.66 -6.22 11.73
N GLU A 89 -17.50 -5.63 12.56
CA GLU A 89 -17.26 -4.28 13.08
C GLU A 89 -15.84 -4.22 13.64
N LEU A 90 -15.14 -3.13 13.31
CA LEU A 90 -13.78 -2.89 13.76
C LEU A 90 -13.79 -2.74 15.28
N GLU A 91 -13.50 -3.83 16.00
CA GLU A 91 -13.48 -3.84 17.46
C GLU A 91 -12.22 -3.16 17.99
N LEU A 92 -12.32 -1.87 18.27
CA LEU A 92 -11.26 -1.13 18.94
C LEU A 92 -11.28 -1.38 20.45
N SER A 93 -10.10 -1.42 21.06
CA SER A 93 -10.02 -1.34 22.52
C SER A 93 -10.71 -0.07 23.04
N PRO A 94 -11.40 -0.11 24.20
CA PRO A 94 -12.06 1.06 24.76
C PRO A 94 -11.18 2.28 24.90
N SER A 95 -9.87 2.09 25.18
CA SER A 95 -8.87 3.15 25.26
C SER A 95 -8.53 3.83 23.94
N ALA A 96 -8.85 3.19 22.80
CA ALA A 96 -8.55 3.68 21.45
C ALA A 96 -9.79 4.18 20.68
N LEU A 97 -10.97 4.14 21.27
CA LEU A 97 -12.20 4.64 20.65
C LEU A 97 -12.14 6.14 20.34
N ILE A 98 -11.48 6.89 21.22
CA ILE A 98 -11.36 8.34 21.12
C ILE A 98 -9.90 8.72 20.89
N PHE A 99 -9.66 9.59 19.92
CA PHE A 99 -8.37 10.19 19.62
C PHE A 99 -8.19 11.53 20.39
N PRO A 100 -7.00 11.83 20.95
CA PRO A 100 -5.81 11.00 20.95
C PRO A 100 -5.87 9.84 21.96
N PHE A 101 -5.28 8.72 21.58
CA PHE A 101 -5.08 7.58 22.46
C PHE A 101 -3.57 7.27 22.61
N ALA A 102 -3.21 6.41 23.54
CA ALA A 102 -1.85 5.95 23.74
C ALA A 102 -1.76 4.43 23.53
N TYR A 103 -0.70 3.97 22.85
CA TYR A 103 -0.33 2.56 22.80
C TYR A 103 0.17 2.09 24.16
N SER A 104 0.05 0.79 24.45
CA SER A 104 0.75 0.18 25.58
C SER A 104 2.26 0.34 25.45
N VAL A 105 3.00 0.10 26.52
CA VAL A 105 4.47 0.23 26.50
C VAL A 105 5.08 -0.75 25.49
N GLU A 106 4.56 -1.98 25.46
CA GLU A 106 4.98 -3.04 24.54
C GLU A 106 4.64 -2.69 23.09
N GLU A 107 3.39 -2.32 22.82
CA GLU A 107 2.96 -1.90 21.47
C GLU A 107 3.77 -0.71 20.98
N ARG A 108 4.03 0.28 21.84
CA ARG A 108 4.80 1.47 21.46
C ARG A 108 6.22 1.12 21.06
N PHE A 109 6.85 0.19 21.78
CA PHE A 109 8.21 -0.28 21.47
C PHE A 109 8.25 -0.96 20.09
N ASP A 110 7.30 -1.86 19.81
CA ASP A 110 7.24 -2.60 18.56
C ASP A 110 6.81 -1.73 17.37
N LEU A 111 6.01 -0.69 17.62
CA LEU A 111 5.45 0.20 16.60
C LEU A 111 6.27 1.47 16.37
N GLU A 112 7.31 1.76 17.13
CA GLU A 112 8.07 3.02 17.06
C GLU A 112 8.49 3.38 15.64
N HIS A 113 8.98 2.41 14.88
CA HIS A 113 9.39 2.60 13.48
C HIS A 113 8.22 3.05 12.59
N TYR A 114 7.02 2.55 12.85
CA TYR A 114 5.82 2.86 12.07
C TYR A 114 5.13 4.16 12.50
N MET A 115 5.48 4.70 13.66
CA MET A 115 5.00 6.00 14.17
C MET A 115 5.87 7.16 13.71
N ARG A 116 7.11 6.89 13.30
CA ARG A 116 8.07 7.92 12.92
C ARG A 116 7.76 8.48 11.53
N PRO A 117 7.49 9.80 11.39
CA PRO A 117 7.40 10.44 10.07
C PRO A 117 8.72 10.34 9.31
N LEU A 118 8.65 10.14 7.99
CA LEU A 118 9.80 9.98 7.11
C LEU A 118 10.08 11.24 6.26
N HIS A 119 9.09 12.13 6.13
CA HIS A 119 9.19 13.35 5.36
C HIS A 119 9.25 14.57 6.28
N ASP A 120 10.07 15.54 5.93
CA ASP A 120 10.14 16.80 6.65
C ASP A 120 8.87 17.63 6.46
N ASP A 121 8.51 18.41 7.46
CA ASP A 121 7.35 19.31 7.46
C ASP A 121 7.72 20.58 8.26
N PRO A 122 8.72 21.37 7.75
CA PRO A 122 9.29 22.47 8.50
C PRO A 122 8.27 23.57 8.82
N ASP A 123 7.32 23.80 7.92
CA ASP A 123 6.27 24.81 8.07
C ASP A 123 4.99 24.25 8.70
N GLY A 124 4.95 22.97 9.04
CA GLY A 124 3.81 22.30 9.66
C GLY A 124 2.59 22.15 8.76
N VAL A 125 2.74 22.24 7.44
CA VAL A 125 1.63 22.17 6.47
C VAL A 125 0.94 20.81 6.53
N LEU A 126 1.69 19.72 6.49
CA LEU A 126 1.13 18.38 6.59
C LEU A 126 0.51 18.12 7.97
N THR A 127 1.16 18.61 9.02
CA THR A 127 0.65 18.50 10.39
C THR A 127 -0.67 19.27 10.54
N HIS A 128 -0.76 20.48 9.96
CA HIS A 128 -2.00 21.25 9.96
C HIS A 128 -3.10 20.53 9.15
N TRP A 129 -2.76 20.04 7.97
CA TRP A 129 -3.67 19.28 7.11
C TRP A 129 -4.20 18.03 7.83
N ALA A 130 -3.37 17.29 8.54
CA ALA A 130 -3.81 16.12 9.32
C ALA A 130 -4.76 16.48 10.46
N ARG A 131 -4.53 17.62 11.12
CA ARG A 131 -5.34 18.07 12.27
C ARG A 131 -6.71 18.61 11.89
N GLN A 132 -6.96 18.98 10.64
CA GLN A 132 -8.27 19.49 10.21
C GLN A 132 -9.41 18.46 10.39
N PHE A 133 -9.07 17.18 10.46
CA PHE A 133 -10.03 16.08 10.68
C PHE A 133 -10.36 15.84 12.15
N MET A 134 -9.69 16.56 13.07
CA MET A 134 -10.00 16.52 14.48
C MET A 134 -11.16 17.46 14.79
N ARG A 135 -12.09 17.02 15.61
CA ARG A 135 -13.19 17.89 16.07
C ARG A 135 -12.68 19.02 16.97
N THR A 136 -13.23 20.19 16.80
CA THR A 136 -12.92 21.37 17.64
C THR A 136 -13.90 21.53 18.79
N ASP A 137 -15.06 20.88 18.72
CA ASP A 137 -16.21 21.04 19.63
C ASP A 137 -16.49 19.81 20.50
N GLY A 138 -15.58 18.85 20.53
CA GLY A 138 -15.76 17.62 21.30
C GLY A 138 -14.73 16.54 21.01
N PRO A 139 -14.88 15.35 21.60
CA PRO A 139 -13.98 14.24 21.38
C PRO A 139 -14.04 13.77 19.91
N THR A 140 -12.89 13.42 19.38
CA THR A 140 -12.75 12.87 18.01
C THR A 140 -12.77 11.36 18.08
N GLY A 141 -13.73 10.70 17.42
CA GLY A 141 -13.72 9.25 17.26
C GLY A 141 -12.51 8.83 16.41
N THR A 142 -11.73 7.86 16.87
CA THR A 142 -10.53 7.39 16.14
C THR A 142 -10.88 6.85 14.75
N ARG A 143 -11.94 6.01 14.68
CA ARG A 143 -12.44 5.48 13.42
C ARG A 143 -12.90 6.60 12.48
N ASP A 144 -13.68 7.54 13.00
CA ASP A 144 -14.25 8.65 12.22
C ASP A 144 -13.16 9.54 11.64
N LEU A 145 -12.12 9.86 12.43
CA LEU A 145 -10.94 10.60 11.99
C LEU A 145 -10.29 9.96 10.74
N LEU A 146 -10.05 8.66 10.82
CA LEU A 146 -9.37 7.92 9.76
C LEU A 146 -10.25 7.78 8.51
N LEU A 147 -11.54 7.49 8.68
CA LEU A 147 -12.49 7.40 7.57
C LEU A 147 -12.70 8.76 6.88
N GLN A 148 -12.79 9.86 7.64
CA GLN A 148 -12.90 11.20 7.08
C GLN A 148 -11.65 11.58 6.29
N MET A 149 -10.44 11.29 6.82
CA MET A 149 -9.18 11.54 6.11
C MET A 149 -9.11 10.72 4.81
N ASN A 150 -9.46 9.44 4.87
CA ASN A 150 -9.50 8.54 3.71
C ASN A 150 -10.47 9.05 2.64
N GLY A 151 -11.72 9.33 3.01
CA GLY A 151 -12.74 9.86 2.12
C GLY A 151 -12.40 11.23 1.54
N PHE A 152 -11.80 12.12 2.35
CA PHE A 152 -11.38 13.45 1.90
C PHE A 152 -10.36 13.37 0.76
N ILE A 153 -9.36 12.48 0.86
CA ILE A 153 -8.37 12.32 -0.21
C ILE A 153 -9.07 11.88 -1.50
N ARG A 154 -9.93 10.87 -1.41
CA ARG A 154 -10.67 10.38 -2.58
C ARG A 154 -11.56 11.44 -3.23
N GLU A 155 -12.21 12.27 -2.45
CA GLU A 155 -13.19 13.24 -2.92
C GLU A 155 -12.58 14.54 -3.45
N HIS A 156 -11.41 14.94 -2.91
CA HIS A 156 -10.83 16.27 -3.17
C HIS A 156 -9.53 16.22 -3.98
N PHE A 157 -8.92 15.02 -4.14
CA PHE A 157 -7.70 14.89 -4.93
C PHE A 157 -7.98 14.19 -6.27
N GLY A 158 -7.44 14.74 -7.34
CA GLY A 158 -7.56 14.17 -8.68
C GLY A 158 -6.63 12.97 -8.87
N TYR A 159 -7.16 11.83 -9.35
CA TYR A 159 -6.29 10.72 -9.73
C TYR A 159 -5.61 11.02 -11.07
N ALA A 160 -4.28 11.04 -11.10
CA ALA A 160 -3.48 11.29 -12.28
C ALA A 160 -2.36 10.26 -12.40
N ALA A 161 -2.36 9.49 -13.49
CA ALA A 161 -1.25 8.61 -13.81
C ALA A 161 0.03 9.45 -14.03
N ARG A 162 1.17 8.91 -13.59
CA ARG A 162 2.46 9.57 -13.63
C ARG A 162 3.52 8.61 -14.16
N ASP A 163 4.38 9.10 -15.06
CA ASP A 163 5.48 8.31 -15.63
C ASP A 163 6.80 8.44 -14.82
N GLU A 164 6.87 9.43 -13.90
CA GLU A 164 8.04 9.62 -13.06
C GLU A 164 8.20 8.49 -12.04
N GLU A 165 9.45 8.11 -11.80
CA GLU A 165 9.78 7.11 -10.79
C GLU A 165 9.46 7.60 -9.36
N GLY A 166 9.14 6.66 -8.48
CA GLY A 166 8.90 6.91 -7.06
C GLY A 166 7.52 7.48 -6.76
N THR A 167 7.43 8.27 -5.70
CA THR A 167 6.22 8.94 -5.23
C THR A 167 6.44 10.45 -5.16
N GLN A 168 5.36 11.22 -5.25
CA GLN A 168 5.37 12.60 -4.76
C GLN A 168 5.64 12.62 -3.26
N THR A 169 6.22 13.70 -2.76
CA THR A 169 6.21 13.93 -1.31
C THR A 169 4.78 14.26 -0.85
N PRO A 170 4.43 14.03 0.43
CA PRO A 170 3.12 14.41 0.95
C PRO A 170 2.77 15.89 0.71
N LEU A 171 3.75 16.79 0.86
CA LEU A 171 3.55 18.22 0.62
C LEU A 171 3.26 18.52 -0.87
N GLN A 172 3.98 17.88 -1.78
CA GLN A 172 3.69 18.01 -3.22
C GLN A 172 2.30 17.51 -3.57
N THR A 173 1.86 16.39 -2.96
CA THR A 173 0.51 15.85 -3.21
C THR A 173 -0.56 16.83 -2.71
N ILE A 174 -0.37 17.46 -1.54
CA ILE A 174 -1.28 18.50 -1.03
C ILE A 174 -1.31 19.71 -1.96
N GLU A 175 -0.14 20.20 -2.38
CA GLU A 175 -0.01 21.41 -3.22
C GLU A 175 -0.65 21.20 -4.61
N LEU A 176 -0.39 20.05 -5.23
CA LEU A 176 -0.89 19.74 -6.56
C LEU A 176 -2.37 19.34 -6.56
N GLY A 177 -2.89 18.81 -5.45
CA GLY A 177 -4.24 18.26 -5.37
C GLY A 177 -4.46 17.05 -6.28
N THR A 178 -3.38 16.42 -6.77
CA THR A 178 -3.44 15.26 -7.67
C THR A 178 -2.33 14.26 -7.35
N GLY A 179 -2.54 12.97 -7.70
CA GLY A 179 -1.54 11.93 -7.51
C GLY A 179 -2.01 10.56 -7.97
N THR A 180 -1.16 9.57 -7.78
CA THR A 180 -1.45 8.15 -7.98
C THR A 180 -1.87 7.49 -6.66
N CYS A 181 -2.29 6.23 -6.69
CA CYS A 181 -2.58 5.46 -5.48
C CYS A 181 -1.39 5.43 -4.49
N ARG A 182 -0.15 5.42 -5.00
CA ARG A 182 1.06 5.45 -4.17
C ARG A 182 1.21 6.80 -3.44
N ASP A 183 0.91 7.90 -4.13
CA ASP A 183 1.02 9.24 -3.57
C ASP A 183 -0.03 9.48 -2.49
N PHE A 184 -1.26 9.02 -2.73
CA PHE A 184 -2.37 9.13 -1.78
C PHE A 184 -2.14 8.25 -0.53
N ALA A 185 -1.68 7.01 -0.72
CA ALA A 185 -1.33 6.13 0.39
C ALA A 185 -0.19 6.72 1.24
N LEU A 186 0.83 7.31 0.60
CA LEU A 186 1.94 7.95 1.29
C LEU A 186 1.49 9.21 2.04
N LEU A 187 0.65 10.06 1.43
CA LEU A 187 0.09 11.25 2.08
C LEU A 187 -0.65 10.88 3.36
N MET A 188 -1.59 9.94 3.27
CA MET A 188 -2.37 9.53 4.45
C MET A 188 -1.49 8.86 5.50
N MET A 189 -0.53 8.01 5.11
CA MET A 189 0.39 7.36 6.03
C MET A 189 1.20 8.38 6.84
N GLU A 190 1.78 9.38 6.18
CA GLU A 190 2.58 10.41 6.83
C GLU A 190 1.72 11.34 7.72
N ALA A 191 0.50 11.66 7.29
CA ALA A 191 -0.46 12.42 8.08
C ALA A 191 -0.85 11.68 9.37
N VAL A 192 -1.14 10.39 9.27
CA VAL A 192 -1.47 9.52 10.42
C VAL A 192 -0.30 9.42 11.40
N ARG A 193 0.94 9.29 10.88
CA ARG A 193 2.16 9.30 11.70
C ARG A 193 2.37 10.63 12.42
N ARG A 194 2.05 11.77 11.77
CA ARG A 194 2.09 13.11 12.40
C ARG A 194 1.09 13.26 13.54
N LEU A 195 0.02 12.51 13.52
CA LEU A 195 -0.94 12.42 14.62
C LEU A 195 -0.49 11.45 15.74
N GLY A 196 0.66 10.78 15.59
CA GLY A 196 1.22 9.87 16.59
C GLY A 196 0.69 8.43 16.49
N MET A 197 0.01 8.07 15.42
CA MET A 197 -0.44 6.71 15.17
C MET A 197 0.55 5.95 14.29
N ALA A 198 0.64 4.62 14.51
CA ALA A 198 1.48 3.74 13.70
C ALA A 198 0.79 3.43 12.37
N ALA A 199 1.49 3.70 11.26
CA ALA A 199 0.99 3.42 9.92
C ALA A 199 2.10 2.84 9.04
N ARG A 200 1.73 1.96 8.10
CA ARG A 200 2.65 1.37 7.13
C ARG A 200 2.07 1.38 5.73
N PHE A 201 2.95 1.56 4.76
CA PHE A 201 2.62 1.48 3.35
C PHE A 201 2.45 0.02 2.93
N VAL A 202 1.46 -0.25 2.09
CA VAL A 202 1.20 -1.57 1.51
C VAL A 202 1.14 -1.46 0.00
N SER A 203 1.79 -2.39 -0.69
CA SER A 203 1.69 -2.55 -2.13
C SER A 203 1.20 -3.95 -2.44
N GLY A 204 0.31 -4.08 -3.41
CA GLY A 204 -0.29 -5.36 -3.76
C GLY A 204 -1.11 -5.30 -5.03
N TYR A 205 -2.15 -6.09 -5.08
CA TYR A 205 -3.05 -6.21 -6.22
C TYR A 205 -4.49 -5.99 -5.76
N LEU A 206 -5.25 -5.30 -6.60
CA LEU A 206 -6.67 -5.09 -6.39
C LEU A 206 -7.45 -5.93 -7.41
N TYR A 207 -8.28 -6.85 -6.91
CA TYR A 207 -9.20 -7.59 -7.76
C TYR A 207 -10.48 -6.79 -7.96
N ASP A 208 -10.89 -6.66 -9.20
CA ASP A 208 -12.19 -6.07 -9.56
C ASP A 208 -12.93 -7.04 -10.47
N PRO A 209 -14.11 -7.53 -10.06
CA PRO A 209 -14.95 -8.39 -10.89
C PRO A 209 -15.34 -7.78 -12.24
N ALA A 210 -15.34 -6.45 -12.36
CA ALA A 210 -15.65 -5.77 -13.63
C ALA A 210 -14.60 -6.00 -14.72
N LEU A 211 -13.39 -6.46 -14.34
CA LEU A 211 -12.32 -6.80 -15.28
C LEU A 211 -12.33 -8.27 -15.72
N ASP A 212 -13.20 -9.09 -15.15
CA ASP A 212 -13.35 -10.48 -15.60
C ASP A 212 -13.96 -10.54 -16.99
N PRO A 213 -13.46 -11.45 -17.88
CA PRO A 213 -14.01 -11.60 -19.24
C PRO A 213 -15.51 -11.95 -19.29
N ALA A 214 -16.05 -12.47 -18.19
CA ALA A 214 -17.47 -12.81 -18.03
C ALA A 214 -18.30 -11.70 -17.36
N ALA A 215 -17.69 -10.55 -17.02
CA ALA A 215 -18.39 -9.47 -16.33
C ALA A 215 -19.35 -8.72 -17.29
N ALA A 216 -20.45 -8.22 -16.73
CA ALA A 216 -21.36 -7.37 -17.48
C ALA A 216 -20.69 -6.02 -17.84
N PRO A 217 -20.87 -5.50 -19.07
CA PRO A 217 -20.14 -4.34 -19.58
C PRO A 217 -20.42 -3.00 -18.89
N ASP A 218 -21.35 -2.94 -17.95
CA ASP A 218 -21.90 -1.67 -17.41
C ASP A 218 -21.29 -1.21 -16.07
N LYS A 219 -20.26 -1.89 -15.55
CA LYS A 219 -19.59 -1.45 -14.30
C LYS A 219 -18.28 -0.75 -14.63
N ALA A 220 -18.15 0.50 -14.18
CA ALA A 220 -16.86 1.19 -14.19
C ALA A 220 -15.85 0.42 -13.30
N ALA A 221 -14.68 0.13 -13.86
CA ALA A 221 -13.62 -0.54 -13.13
C ALA A 221 -13.09 0.35 -11.99
N THR A 222 -12.74 -0.28 -10.89
CA THR A 222 -12.09 0.37 -9.74
C THR A 222 -10.74 0.97 -10.16
N LEU A 223 -10.38 2.14 -9.64
CA LEU A 223 -9.10 2.79 -9.98
C LEU A 223 -7.92 1.91 -9.56
N GLY A 224 -7.02 1.63 -10.52
CA GLY A 224 -5.85 0.77 -10.30
C GLY A 224 -6.12 -0.73 -10.37
N ALA A 225 -7.34 -1.17 -10.64
CA ALA A 225 -7.63 -2.58 -10.89
C ALA A 225 -6.92 -3.11 -12.15
N GLY A 226 -6.48 -4.37 -12.11
CA GLY A 226 -5.70 -4.99 -13.19
C GLY A 226 -4.22 -4.57 -13.27
N SER A 227 -3.76 -3.76 -12.32
CA SER A 227 -2.36 -3.38 -12.12
C SER A 227 -1.95 -3.52 -10.66
N THR A 228 -0.71 -3.15 -10.32
CA THR A 228 -0.31 -3.01 -8.92
C THR A 228 -1.04 -1.83 -8.29
N HIS A 229 -1.45 -1.99 -7.06
CA HIS A 229 -2.15 -0.99 -6.26
C HIS A 229 -1.39 -0.71 -4.96
N ALA A 230 -1.67 0.44 -4.36
CA ALA A 230 -1.09 0.83 -3.09
C ALA A 230 -2.15 1.41 -2.15
N TRP A 231 -2.02 1.06 -0.88
CA TRP A 231 -2.83 1.54 0.23
C TRP A 231 -1.97 1.65 1.49
N LEU A 232 -2.57 1.90 2.62
CA LEU A 232 -1.87 1.87 3.91
C LEU A 232 -2.60 0.99 4.91
N GLN A 233 -1.91 0.65 5.98
CA GLN A 233 -2.53 0.08 7.17
C GLN A 233 -2.16 0.92 8.38
N VAL A 234 -3.13 1.14 9.26
CA VAL A 234 -2.96 1.81 10.57
C VAL A 234 -3.12 0.77 11.65
N TYR A 235 -2.21 0.75 12.63
CA TYR A 235 -2.36 -0.12 13.79
C TYR A 235 -3.27 0.52 14.81
N LEU A 236 -4.33 -0.18 15.16
CA LEU A 236 -5.33 0.26 16.12
C LEU A 236 -5.43 -0.76 17.26
N PRO A 237 -5.26 -0.36 18.53
CA PRO A 237 -5.38 -1.27 19.67
C PRO A 237 -6.72 -2.00 19.66
N GLY A 238 -6.69 -3.33 19.81
CA GLY A 238 -7.84 -4.22 19.72
C GLY A 238 -8.09 -4.77 18.31
N ALA A 239 -7.87 -3.99 17.26
CA ALA A 239 -8.12 -4.38 15.88
C ALA A 239 -6.84 -4.78 15.09
N GLY A 240 -5.64 -4.42 15.60
CA GLY A 240 -4.39 -4.67 14.89
C GLY A 240 -4.20 -3.76 13.66
N TRP A 241 -3.63 -4.30 12.57
CA TRP A 241 -3.38 -3.57 11.34
C TRP A 241 -4.64 -3.48 10.46
N VAL A 242 -5.23 -2.30 10.39
CA VAL A 242 -6.48 -2.00 9.65
C VAL A 242 -6.16 -1.32 8.33
N PRO A 243 -6.64 -1.84 7.18
CA PRO A 243 -6.38 -1.23 5.87
C PRO A 243 -7.22 0.03 5.63
N PHE A 244 -6.63 0.99 4.91
CA PHE A 244 -7.28 2.19 4.36
C PHE A 244 -6.79 2.41 2.94
N ASP A 245 -7.72 2.58 1.99
CA ASP A 245 -7.42 2.86 0.58
C ASP A 245 -7.94 4.25 0.21
N PRO A 246 -7.11 5.29 0.30
CA PRO A 246 -7.54 6.65 -0.01
C PRO A 246 -7.79 6.90 -1.51
N THR A 247 -7.59 5.90 -2.35
CA THR A 247 -7.92 5.97 -3.78
C THR A 247 -9.36 5.55 -4.06
N ASN A 248 -9.84 4.49 -3.39
CA ASN A 248 -11.13 3.87 -3.67
C ASN A 248 -12.15 3.97 -2.52
N ASN A 249 -11.68 4.23 -1.31
CA ASN A 249 -12.42 4.33 -0.04
C ASN A 249 -12.89 2.97 0.48
#